data_5b0d00d6ab233abb48090e27b7274dc8
#
_entry.id   5b0d00d6ab233abb48090e27b7274dc8
#
_cell.length_a   1.000
_cell.length_b   1.000
_cell.length_c   1.000
_cell.angle_alpha   90.00
_cell.angle_beta   90.00
_cell.angle_gamma   90.00
#
_symmetry.space_group_name_H-M   'P 1'
#
loop_
_entity.id
_entity.type
_entity.pdbx_description
1 polymer ?
#
loop_
_entity_poly.entity_id
_entity_poly.type
_entity_poly.pdbx_seq_one_letter_code
_entity_poly.pdbx_strand_id
1 'polypeptide(L)'
;STSSGEVRFERLVLPVYPTLPPGTYQLALGTYTVTEAGFSDLLTGEGAAVAPLGAVEVEPRSTAPFTLRRQWVSFRAGPTLVGVDYDRSVEGTLRVYLHWQGPVEPGWQARLRADEGSEAAVRLPAMQAGTYQTVAIDLPAPAASTLRLALVSPSGAVAVGAGPAGWALGEVALPRARAGDRFVALGDEMAVVGVSAQAAAPGETAVVDMTLVGLHALTRDISTSVRLVASDGRWLARHDMQPALGAVPTLKWIRGSRVVDRHLLPMPVDADVRDVQMTLVAYERFGLATLPPMDARFGEVPLGAWSQP
;
A
#
# COMPACT_ATOMS: atom_id res chain seq x y z
N SER A 1 23.99 -1.97 -21.51
CA SER A 1 23.94 -2.78 -22.74
C SER A 1 24.54 -4.15 -22.43
N THR A 2 23.73 -5.19 -22.53
CA THR A 2 24.19 -6.58 -22.44
C THR A 2 24.86 -6.98 -23.76
N SER A 3 26.01 -7.66 -23.71
CA SER A 3 26.60 -8.26 -24.92
C SER A 3 25.70 -9.41 -25.38
N SER A 4 25.62 -9.63 -26.70
CA SER A 4 24.88 -10.76 -27.27
C SER A 4 25.42 -12.08 -26.71
N GLY A 5 24.56 -12.86 -26.06
CA GLY A 5 24.89 -14.15 -25.45
C GLY A 5 25.09 -14.12 -23.92
N GLU A 6 24.99 -12.95 -23.26
CA GLU A 6 25.02 -12.89 -21.79
C GLU A 6 23.66 -13.30 -21.23
N VAL A 7 23.66 -14.31 -20.34
CA VAL A 7 22.49 -14.74 -19.57
C VAL A 7 22.56 -14.10 -18.19
N ARG A 8 21.54 -13.32 -17.83
CA ARG A 8 21.40 -12.75 -16.50
C ARG A 8 20.27 -13.44 -15.74
N PHE A 9 20.51 -13.70 -14.48
CA PHE A 9 19.51 -14.22 -13.57
C PHE A 9 19.08 -13.08 -12.65
N GLU A 10 17.77 -12.77 -12.66
CA GLU A 10 17.19 -11.78 -11.76
C GLU A 10 16.13 -12.45 -10.89
N ARG A 11 16.13 -12.10 -9.61
CA ARG A 11 15.10 -12.52 -8.66
C ARG A 11 14.13 -11.37 -8.46
N LEU A 12 12.89 -11.56 -8.91
CA LEU A 12 11.80 -10.63 -8.68
C LEU A 12 10.97 -11.09 -7.48
N VAL A 13 10.63 -10.16 -6.59
CA VAL A 13 9.70 -10.39 -5.48
C VAL A 13 8.41 -9.65 -5.79
N LEU A 14 7.33 -10.39 -5.96
CA LEU A 14 6.02 -9.82 -6.21
C LEU A 14 5.27 -9.65 -4.88
N PRO A 15 4.91 -8.42 -4.50
CA PRO A 15 4.10 -8.22 -3.31
C PRO A 15 2.68 -8.72 -3.52
N VAL A 16 2.14 -9.45 -2.53
CA VAL A 16 0.73 -9.84 -2.51
C VAL A 16 -0.04 -8.79 -1.73
N TYR A 17 -0.89 -8.03 -2.43
CA TYR A 17 -1.68 -6.97 -1.83
C TYR A 17 -2.71 -7.52 -0.82
N PRO A 18 -3.02 -6.77 0.26
CA PRO A 18 -4.04 -7.18 1.23
C PRO A 18 -5.43 -7.38 0.64
N THR A 19 -5.73 -6.66 -0.45
CA THR A 19 -7.00 -6.74 -1.16
C THR A 19 -7.07 -7.86 -2.19
N LEU A 20 -5.93 -8.53 -2.48
CA LEU A 20 -5.91 -9.65 -3.41
C LEU A 20 -6.55 -10.86 -2.74
N PRO A 21 -7.68 -11.41 -3.26
CA PRO A 21 -8.30 -12.60 -2.70
C PRO A 21 -7.40 -13.83 -2.81
N PRO A 22 -7.54 -14.81 -1.93
CA PRO A 22 -6.94 -16.12 -2.13
C PRO A 22 -7.42 -16.76 -3.45
N GLY A 23 -6.51 -17.44 -4.14
CA GLY A 23 -6.86 -18.09 -5.41
C GLY A 23 -5.66 -18.29 -6.33
N THR A 24 -5.93 -18.85 -7.49
CA THR A 24 -4.91 -19.11 -8.50
C THR A 24 -4.81 -17.94 -9.48
N TYR A 25 -3.60 -17.42 -9.66
CA TYR A 25 -3.28 -16.31 -10.54
C TYR A 25 -2.26 -16.72 -11.60
N GLN A 26 -2.45 -16.24 -12.83
CA GLN A 26 -1.47 -16.41 -13.88
C GLN A 26 -0.36 -15.38 -13.76
N LEU A 27 0.89 -15.83 -13.76
CA LEU A 27 2.05 -14.95 -13.83
C LEU A 27 2.46 -14.76 -15.27
N ALA A 28 2.77 -13.53 -15.63
CA ALA A 28 3.34 -13.19 -16.92
C ALA A 28 4.47 -12.18 -16.74
N LEU A 29 5.51 -12.31 -17.57
CA LEU A 29 6.63 -11.38 -17.62
C LEU A 29 6.48 -10.50 -18.86
N GLY A 30 6.38 -9.19 -18.66
CA GLY A 30 6.54 -8.18 -19.71
C GLY A 30 7.91 -7.50 -19.56
N THR A 31 8.56 -7.26 -20.68
CA THR A 31 9.80 -6.48 -20.74
C THR A 31 9.61 -5.32 -21.68
N TYR A 32 10.26 -4.21 -21.38
CA TYR A 32 10.16 -3.00 -22.19
C TYR A 32 11.48 -2.25 -22.25
N THR A 33 11.64 -1.44 -23.27
CA THR A 33 12.70 -0.43 -23.35
C THR A 33 12.13 0.94 -23.06
N VAL A 34 12.96 1.81 -22.44
CA VAL A 34 12.65 3.21 -22.25
C VAL A 34 13.39 4.00 -23.30
N THR A 35 12.66 4.76 -24.10
CA THR A 35 13.19 5.67 -25.13
C THR A 35 12.73 7.09 -24.84
N GLU A 36 13.27 8.08 -25.55
CA GLU A 36 12.80 9.47 -25.45
C GLU A 36 11.31 9.63 -25.83
N ALA A 37 10.78 8.71 -26.64
CA ALA A 37 9.38 8.69 -27.04
C ALA A 37 8.46 7.95 -26.01
N GLY A 38 9.02 7.38 -24.94
CA GLY A 38 8.28 6.62 -23.92
C GLY A 38 8.66 5.14 -23.87
N PHE A 39 7.71 4.31 -23.41
CA PHE A 39 7.89 2.86 -23.29
C PHE A 39 7.59 2.15 -24.60
N SER A 40 8.41 1.17 -24.93
CA SER A 40 8.18 0.23 -26.02
C SER A 40 8.32 -1.18 -25.48
N ASP A 41 7.26 -1.98 -25.61
CA ASP A 41 7.30 -3.38 -25.21
C ASP A 41 8.30 -4.16 -26.06
N LEU A 42 9.10 -4.99 -25.41
CA LEU A 42 9.91 -5.99 -26.08
C LEU A 42 9.05 -7.22 -26.28
N LEU A 43 8.78 -7.54 -27.55
CA LEU A 43 7.96 -8.69 -27.89
C LEU A 43 8.74 -10.00 -27.72
N THR A 44 8.05 -11.06 -27.32
CA THR A 44 8.60 -12.42 -27.34
C THR A 44 8.88 -12.86 -28.79
N GLY A 45 9.60 -13.96 -28.95
CA GLY A 45 9.83 -14.53 -30.28
C GLY A 45 8.54 -14.89 -31.06
N GLU A 46 7.41 -14.98 -30.36
CA GLU A 46 6.07 -15.20 -30.94
C GLU A 46 5.28 -13.89 -31.14
N GLY A 47 5.89 -12.76 -30.85
CA GLY A 47 5.28 -11.44 -31.04
C GLY A 47 4.32 -11.01 -29.91
N ALA A 48 4.33 -11.69 -28.75
CA ALA A 48 3.51 -11.30 -27.61
C ALA A 48 4.26 -10.30 -26.72
N ALA A 49 3.54 -9.30 -26.18
CA ALA A 49 4.10 -8.32 -25.24
C ALA A 49 4.43 -8.90 -23.85
N VAL A 50 3.89 -10.06 -23.54
CA VAL A 50 4.12 -10.78 -22.27
C VAL A 50 4.38 -12.26 -22.51
N ALA A 51 5.29 -12.82 -21.73
CA ALA A 51 5.57 -14.24 -21.70
C ALA A 51 4.88 -14.87 -20.47
N PRO A 52 4.04 -15.91 -20.62
CA PRO A 52 3.44 -16.59 -19.49
C PRO A 52 4.55 -17.34 -18.72
N LEU A 53 4.60 -17.15 -17.39
CA LEU A 53 5.55 -17.84 -16.51
C LEU A 53 4.93 -19.04 -15.78
N GLY A 54 3.59 -19.12 -15.76
CA GLY A 54 2.87 -20.18 -15.07
C GLY A 54 1.82 -19.62 -14.10
N ALA A 55 1.29 -20.49 -13.26
CA ALA A 55 0.31 -20.13 -12.24
C ALA A 55 0.93 -20.09 -10.84
N VAL A 56 0.43 -19.20 -9.99
CA VAL A 56 0.75 -19.13 -8.57
C VAL A 56 -0.53 -19.16 -7.75
N GLU A 57 -0.50 -19.88 -6.65
CA GLU A 57 -1.58 -19.90 -5.69
C GLU A 57 -1.32 -18.86 -4.59
N VAL A 58 -2.29 -17.99 -4.37
CA VAL A 58 -2.30 -17.04 -3.24
C VAL A 58 -3.07 -17.67 -2.11
N GLU A 59 -2.38 -18.02 -1.05
CA GLU A 59 -2.98 -18.61 0.13
C GLU A 59 -3.71 -17.57 1.00
N PRO A 60 -4.72 -17.98 1.79
CA PRO A 60 -5.33 -17.12 2.78
C PRO A 60 -4.29 -16.59 3.78
N ARG A 61 -4.34 -15.31 4.08
CA ARG A 61 -3.42 -14.69 5.05
C ARG A 61 -3.70 -15.17 6.46
N SER A 62 -2.68 -15.62 7.17
CA SER A 62 -2.73 -15.99 8.59
C SER A 62 -2.34 -14.86 9.54
N THR A 63 -1.79 -13.76 9.01
CA THR A 63 -1.39 -12.59 9.79
C THR A 63 -2.30 -11.40 9.54
N ALA A 64 -2.64 -10.66 10.62
CA ALA A 64 -3.46 -9.47 10.49
C ALA A 64 -2.81 -8.45 9.55
N PRO A 65 -3.59 -7.84 8.63
CA PRO A 65 -3.08 -6.77 7.78
C PRO A 65 -2.71 -5.56 8.63
N PHE A 66 -1.76 -4.77 8.15
CA PHE A 66 -1.49 -3.47 8.74
C PHE A 66 -2.70 -2.56 8.56
N THR A 67 -3.04 -1.79 9.57
CA THR A 67 -4.13 -0.80 9.54
C THR A 67 -3.78 0.37 10.45
N LEU A 68 -4.08 1.58 10.01
CA LEU A 68 -3.90 2.81 10.79
C LEU A 68 -4.94 2.94 11.90
N ARG A 69 -6.12 2.36 11.70
CA ARG A 69 -7.25 2.44 12.62
C ARG A 69 -7.66 1.04 13.03
N ARG A 70 -6.93 0.48 13.98
CA ARG A 70 -7.31 -0.81 14.57
C ARG A 70 -8.67 -0.71 15.21
N GLN A 71 -9.51 -1.70 14.90
CA GLN A 71 -10.81 -1.90 15.51
C GLN A 71 -10.93 -3.38 15.85
N TRP A 72 -11.81 -3.71 16.76
CA TRP A 72 -12.10 -5.09 17.07
C TRP A 72 -13.60 -5.23 17.31
N VAL A 73 -14.32 -5.45 16.23
CA VAL A 73 -15.77 -5.55 16.25
C VAL A 73 -16.20 -6.91 15.75
N SER A 74 -16.60 -7.77 16.66
CA SER A 74 -17.09 -9.11 16.32
C SER A 74 -18.59 -9.06 16.01
N PHE A 75 -18.97 -9.61 14.88
CA PHE A 75 -20.36 -9.76 14.47
C PHE A 75 -20.85 -11.16 14.81
N ARG A 76 -22.05 -11.25 15.38
CA ARG A 76 -22.62 -12.55 15.77
C ARG A 76 -22.77 -13.46 14.54
N ALA A 77 -22.23 -14.68 14.63
CA ALA A 77 -22.19 -15.66 13.55
C ALA A 77 -21.54 -15.16 12.23
N GLY A 78 -20.67 -14.16 12.33
CA GLY A 78 -19.96 -13.56 11.19
C GLY A 78 -18.50 -13.27 11.51
N PRO A 79 -17.83 -12.52 10.62
CA PRO A 79 -16.45 -12.15 10.80
C PRO A 79 -16.24 -11.11 11.90
N THR A 80 -14.99 -10.90 12.24
CA THR A 80 -14.54 -9.78 13.08
C THR A 80 -13.91 -8.71 12.21
N LEU A 81 -14.35 -7.45 12.33
CA LEU A 81 -13.68 -6.29 11.76
C LEU A 81 -12.47 -5.96 12.64
N VAL A 82 -11.26 -6.04 12.07
CA VAL A 82 -10.01 -5.82 12.81
C VAL A 82 -9.35 -4.48 12.52
N GLY A 83 -9.82 -3.77 11.51
CA GLY A 83 -9.32 -2.44 11.17
C GLY A 83 -10.06 -1.80 10.02
N VAL A 84 -9.89 -0.48 9.90
CA VAL A 84 -10.47 0.36 8.84
C VAL A 84 -9.46 1.39 8.40
N ASP A 85 -9.24 1.51 7.10
CA ASP A 85 -8.43 2.58 6.51
C ASP A 85 -9.22 3.33 5.44
N TYR A 86 -8.82 4.56 5.17
CA TYR A 86 -9.49 5.44 4.24
C TYR A 86 -8.53 6.00 3.22
N ASP A 87 -8.98 6.09 1.98
CA ASP A 87 -8.28 6.69 0.88
C ASP A 87 -9.19 7.70 0.18
N ARG A 88 -8.72 8.94 0.03
CA ARG A 88 -9.35 10.02 -0.71
C ARG A 88 -8.49 10.52 -1.88
N SER A 89 -7.60 9.69 -2.37
CA SER A 89 -6.70 10.05 -3.48
C SER A 89 -7.43 10.26 -4.80
N VAL A 90 -8.65 9.73 -4.93
CA VAL A 90 -9.50 9.96 -6.09
C VAL A 90 -10.47 11.10 -5.76
N GLU A 91 -10.46 12.17 -6.56
CA GLU A 91 -11.38 13.27 -6.38
C GLU A 91 -12.84 12.78 -6.45
N GLY A 92 -13.67 13.25 -5.52
CA GLY A 92 -15.07 12.85 -5.43
C GLY A 92 -15.32 11.42 -4.95
N THR A 93 -14.27 10.66 -4.61
CA THR A 93 -14.41 9.27 -4.13
C THR A 93 -13.76 9.09 -2.78
N LEU A 94 -14.45 8.41 -1.88
CA LEU A 94 -13.91 7.87 -0.65
C LEU A 94 -13.79 6.34 -0.79
N ARG A 95 -12.59 5.82 -0.81
CA ARG A 95 -12.33 4.37 -0.72
C ARG A 95 -12.10 3.98 0.74
N VAL A 96 -12.88 3.01 1.21
CA VAL A 96 -12.79 2.46 2.57
C VAL A 96 -12.25 1.05 2.48
N TYR A 97 -11.12 0.80 3.13
CA TYR A 97 -10.57 -0.55 3.30
C TYR A 97 -11.07 -1.11 4.62
N LEU A 98 -11.76 -2.24 4.56
CA LEU A 98 -12.24 -2.98 5.71
C LEU A 98 -11.39 -4.25 5.86
N HIS A 99 -10.74 -4.40 6.99
CA HIS A 99 -9.89 -5.54 7.31
C HIS A 99 -10.67 -6.52 8.17
N TRP A 100 -10.88 -7.72 7.65
CA TRP A 100 -11.69 -8.75 8.27
C TRP A 100 -10.86 -9.93 8.73
N GLN A 101 -11.26 -10.53 9.85
CA GLN A 101 -10.82 -11.84 10.30
C GLN A 101 -12.00 -12.81 10.18
N GLY A 102 -11.75 -13.98 9.56
CA GLY A 102 -12.73 -15.05 9.43
C GLY A 102 -13.05 -15.78 10.74
N PRO A 103 -14.07 -16.66 10.74
CA PRO A 103 -14.64 -17.25 9.53
C PRO A 103 -15.70 -16.38 8.84
N VAL A 104 -15.84 -16.57 7.53
CA VAL A 104 -16.91 -15.98 6.72
C VAL A 104 -17.45 -17.04 5.76
N GLU A 105 -18.72 -17.34 5.84
CA GLU A 105 -19.40 -18.16 4.84
C GLU A 105 -19.68 -17.34 3.57
N PRO A 106 -19.84 -17.98 2.41
CA PRO A 106 -20.19 -17.28 1.18
C PRO A 106 -21.50 -16.48 1.29
N GLY A 107 -21.55 -15.32 0.65
CA GLY A 107 -22.78 -14.52 0.52
C GLY A 107 -22.92 -13.39 1.54
N TRP A 108 -22.02 -13.25 2.50
CA TRP A 108 -21.98 -12.07 3.36
C TRP A 108 -21.62 -10.80 2.58
N GLN A 109 -22.22 -9.69 2.97
CA GLN A 109 -21.96 -8.37 2.38
C GLN A 109 -21.64 -7.35 3.46
N ALA A 110 -20.59 -6.57 3.23
CA ALA A 110 -20.33 -5.34 3.96
C ALA A 110 -20.99 -4.18 3.23
N ARG A 111 -21.83 -3.43 3.93
CA ARG A 111 -22.55 -2.26 3.39
C ARG A 111 -22.13 -1.03 4.18
N LEU A 112 -21.65 -0.03 3.48
CA LEU A 112 -21.31 1.27 4.03
C LEU A 112 -22.36 2.29 3.64
N ARG A 113 -22.73 3.13 4.62
CA ARG A 113 -23.63 4.26 4.43
C ARG A 113 -23.03 5.50 5.08
N ALA A 114 -23.04 6.60 4.39
CA ALA A 114 -22.70 7.90 4.93
C ALA A 114 -23.95 8.66 5.40
N ASP A 115 -23.76 9.61 6.30
CA ASP A 115 -24.90 10.36 6.90
C ASP A 115 -25.69 11.15 5.86
N GLU A 116 -25.05 11.63 4.78
CA GLU A 116 -25.71 12.31 3.66
C GLU A 116 -26.54 11.37 2.77
N GLY A 117 -26.48 10.06 3.02
CA GLY A 117 -27.29 9.07 2.34
C GLY A 117 -26.61 8.26 1.25
N SER A 118 -25.35 8.57 0.86
CA SER A 118 -24.60 7.68 -0.05
C SER A 118 -24.37 6.32 0.59
N GLU A 119 -24.54 5.29 -0.23
CA GLU A 119 -24.41 3.89 0.20
C GLU A 119 -23.68 3.06 -0.87
N ALA A 120 -22.85 2.15 -0.42
CA ALA A 120 -22.22 1.14 -1.27
C ALA A 120 -22.02 -0.16 -0.51
N ALA A 121 -21.93 -1.28 -1.23
CA ALA A 121 -21.76 -2.59 -0.64
C ALA A 121 -20.75 -3.43 -1.42
N VAL A 122 -20.08 -4.34 -0.70
CA VAL A 122 -19.17 -5.34 -1.28
C VAL A 122 -19.47 -6.71 -0.70
N ARG A 123 -19.36 -7.75 -1.51
CA ARG A 123 -19.40 -9.14 -1.04
C ARG A 123 -18.09 -9.46 -0.32
N LEU A 124 -18.19 -10.09 0.83
CA LEU A 124 -17.03 -10.63 1.50
C LEU A 124 -16.66 -11.97 0.85
N PRO A 125 -15.38 -12.22 0.59
CA PRO A 125 -14.93 -13.55 0.17
C PRO A 125 -15.15 -14.54 1.31
N ALA A 126 -15.30 -15.81 0.97
CA ALA A 126 -15.30 -16.88 1.96
C ALA A 126 -13.93 -16.92 2.66
N MET A 127 -13.92 -17.03 3.98
CA MET A 127 -12.70 -17.06 4.79
C MET A 127 -12.78 -18.17 5.85
N GLN A 128 -11.66 -18.82 6.08
CA GLN A 128 -11.50 -19.78 7.16
C GLN A 128 -11.27 -19.06 8.50
N ALA A 129 -11.51 -19.75 9.61
CA ALA A 129 -11.19 -19.24 10.92
C ALA A 129 -9.71 -18.90 11.05
N GLY A 130 -9.40 -17.76 11.66
CA GLY A 130 -8.03 -17.28 11.85
C GLY A 130 -7.36 -16.69 10.60
N THR A 131 -8.04 -16.66 9.45
CA THR A 131 -7.50 -15.99 8.26
C THR A 131 -8.01 -14.56 8.15
N TYR A 132 -7.29 -13.74 7.37
CA TYR A 132 -7.57 -12.32 7.21
C TYR A 132 -7.76 -11.96 5.74
N GLN A 133 -8.66 -11.02 5.49
CA GLN A 133 -8.89 -10.45 4.16
C GLN A 133 -9.25 -8.98 4.25
N THR A 134 -8.74 -8.20 3.31
CA THR A 134 -9.12 -6.79 3.13
C THR A 134 -10.04 -6.67 1.94
N VAL A 135 -11.14 -5.94 2.10
CA VAL A 135 -12.01 -5.54 0.99
C VAL A 135 -12.07 -4.02 0.90
N ALA A 136 -12.22 -3.50 -0.31
CA ALA A 136 -12.36 -2.08 -0.57
C ALA A 136 -13.76 -1.75 -1.04
N ILE A 137 -14.32 -0.64 -0.53
CA ILE A 137 -15.63 -0.10 -0.92
C ILE A 137 -15.44 1.35 -1.30
N ASP A 138 -15.91 1.73 -2.49
CA ASP A 138 -15.89 3.10 -2.97
C ASP A 138 -17.25 3.75 -2.76
N LEU A 139 -17.24 4.94 -2.17
CA LEU A 139 -18.40 5.81 -1.96
C LEU A 139 -18.16 7.17 -2.64
N PRO A 140 -19.21 7.86 -3.15
CA PRO A 140 -19.11 9.28 -3.42
C PRO A 140 -18.66 10.02 -2.15
N ALA A 141 -17.63 10.86 -2.24
CA ALA A 141 -16.99 11.42 -1.06
C ALA A 141 -17.56 12.80 -0.71
N PRO A 142 -18.26 12.95 0.41
CA PRO A 142 -18.50 14.25 1.02
C PRO A 142 -17.22 14.84 1.61
N ALA A 143 -17.24 16.13 1.92
CA ALA A 143 -16.12 16.80 2.58
C ALA A 143 -15.83 16.22 3.97
N ALA A 144 -16.86 15.85 4.71
CA ALA A 144 -16.80 15.09 5.97
C ALA A 144 -18.12 14.33 6.14
N SER A 145 -18.07 13.15 6.70
CA SER A 145 -19.24 12.33 6.96
C SER A 145 -18.98 11.29 8.04
N THR A 146 -20.00 10.96 8.80
CA THR A 146 -19.97 9.77 9.65
C THR A 146 -20.35 8.55 8.79
N LEU A 147 -19.48 7.56 8.79
CA LEU A 147 -19.74 6.30 8.10
C LEU A 147 -20.33 5.25 9.04
N ARG A 148 -21.32 4.54 8.55
CA ARG A 148 -21.92 3.39 9.24
C ARG A 148 -21.71 2.12 8.43
N LEU A 149 -21.22 1.09 9.10
CA LEU A 149 -21.02 -0.23 8.52
C LEU A 149 -22.14 -1.15 9.00
N ALA A 150 -22.84 -1.77 8.07
CA ALA A 150 -23.73 -2.89 8.32
C ALA A 150 -23.16 -4.14 7.67
N LEU A 151 -23.24 -5.26 8.39
CA LEU A 151 -22.90 -6.57 7.85
C LEU A 151 -24.18 -7.34 7.58
N VAL A 152 -24.41 -7.71 6.33
CA VAL A 152 -25.64 -8.37 5.86
C VAL A 152 -25.34 -9.83 5.58
N SER A 153 -26.08 -10.72 6.22
CA SER A 153 -25.94 -12.17 6.03
C SER A 153 -26.50 -12.62 4.67
N PRO A 154 -26.24 -13.85 4.22
CA PRO A 154 -26.82 -14.42 3.02
C PRO A 154 -28.36 -14.45 3.01
N SER A 155 -28.99 -14.50 4.20
CA SER A 155 -30.47 -14.44 4.36
C SER A 155 -31.02 -13.00 4.30
N GLY A 156 -30.16 -11.98 4.12
CA GLY A 156 -30.55 -10.58 4.12
C GLY A 156 -30.68 -9.96 5.51
N ALA A 157 -30.44 -10.71 6.59
CA ALA A 157 -30.49 -10.19 7.94
C ALA A 157 -29.24 -9.38 8.28
N VAL A 158 -29.41 -8.21 8.92
CA VAL A 158 -28.27 -7.42 9.44
C VAL A 158 -27.71 -8.14 10.67
N ALA A 159 -26.40 -8.32 10.72
CA ALA A 159 -25.76 -9.00 11.83
C ALA A 159 -25.95 -8.25 13.15
N VAL A 160 -26.29 -8.99 14.19
CA VAL A 160 -26.45 -8.43 15.55
C VAL A 160 -25.10 -7.96 16.07
N GLY A 161 -25.07 -6.76 16.64
CA GLY A 161 -23.85 -6.06 17.09
C GLY A 161 -23.63 -4.75 16.34
N ALA A 162 -24.16 -4.63 15.11
CA ALA A 162 -24.11 -3.40 14.33
C ALA A 162 -25.30 -2.46 14.61
N GLY A 163 -26.35 -2.92 15.31
CA GLY A 163 -27.59 -2.17 15.48
C GLY A 163 -28.36 -1.93 14.17
N PRO A 164 -29.60 -1.45 14.19
CA PRO A 164 -30.39 -1.22 12.98
C PRO A 164 -29.81 -0.12 12.09
N ALA A 165 -29.00 0.79 12.65
CA ALA A 165 -28.34 1.88 11.92
C ALA A 165 -26.90 1.53 11.48
N GLY A 166 -26.42 0.31 11.78
CA GLY A 166 -25.04 -0.10 11.53
C GLY A 166 -24.05 0.40 12.58
N TRP A 167 -22.81 -0.10 12.47
CA TRP A 167 -21.70 0.29 13.33
C TRP A 167 -21.09 1.61 12.84
N ALA A 168 -20.95 2.61 13.74
CA ALA A 168 -20.31 3.87 13.39
C ALA A 168 -18.78 3.69 13.28
N LEU A 169 -18.23 3.94 12.09
CA LEU A 169 -16.79 3.93 11.84
C LEU A 169 -16.08 5.24 12.21
N GLY A 170 -16.85 6.21 12.67
CA GLY A 170 -16.38 7.56 13.02
C GLY A 170 -16.42 8.54 11.87
N GLU A 171 -16.02 9.76 12.15
CA GLU A 171 -15.96 10.83 11.16
C GLU A 171 -14.77 10.63 10.21
N VAL A 172 -15.02 10.78 8.92
CA VAL A 172 -14.01 10.72 7.87
C VAL A 172 -13.81 12.11 7.31
N ALA A 173 -12.67 12.69 7.64
CA ALA A 173 -12.23 13.99 7.10
C ALA A 173 -11.04 13.80 6.16
N LEU A 174 -10.77 14.79 5.30
CA LEU A 174 -9.54 14.82 4.52
C LEU A 174 -8.33 14.79 5.46
N PRO A 175 -7.33 13.95 5.18
CA PRO A 175 -6.09 13.97 5.94
C PRO A 175 -5.44 15.35 5.87
N ARG A 176 -4.94 15.84 7.00
CA ARG A 176 -4.20 17.09 7.10
C ARG A 176 -2.89 16.81 7.84
N ALA A 177 -1.83 17.54 7.51
CA ALA A 177 -0.64 17.56 8.32
C ALA A 177 -1.00 18.02 9.74
N ARG A 178 -0.48 17.35 10.76
CA ARG A 178 -0.69 17.70 12.17
C ARG A 178 0.43 18.62 12.62
N ALA A 179 0.11 19.58 13.49
CA ALA A 179 1.14 20.36 14.15
C ALA A 179 2.08 19.41 14.92
N GLY A 180 3.39 19.51 14.67
CA GLY A 180 4.41 18.65 15.26
C GLY A 180 4.77 17.41 14.44
N ASP A 181 4.08 17.11 13.34
CA ASP A 181 4.55 16.11 12.39
C ASP A 181 5.92 16.54 11.82
N ARG A 182 6.85 15.58 11.68
CA ARG A 182 8.07 15.83 10.91
C ARG A 182 7.64 16.09 9.46
N PHE A 183 8.08 17.21 8.92
CA PHE A 183 7.70 17.60 7.58
C PHE A 183 8.97 17.70 6.72
N VAL A 184 9.10 16.83 5.73
CA VAL A 184 10.15 16.89 4.71
C VAL A 184 9.48 16.90 3.35
N ALA A 185 9.48 18.05 2.70
CA ALA A 185 8.93 18.19 1.36
C ALA A 185 9.83 17.50 0.31
N LEU A 186 9.20 16.80 -0.61
CA LEU A 186 9.79 16.15 -1.77
C LEU A 186 9.34 16.92 -3.00
N GLY A 187 10.14 17.86 -3.44
CA GLY A 187 9.70 18.89 -4.37
C GLY A 187 8.52 19.67 -3.80
N ASP A 188 7.65 20.10 -4.67
CA ASP A 188 6.36 20.72 -4.32
C ASP A 188 5.17 19.72 -4.36
N GLU A 189 5.46 18.47 -4.64
CA GLU A 189 4.47 17.41 -4.91
C GLU A 189 3.93 16.78 -3.63
N MET A 190 4.80 16.29 -2.77
CA MET A 190 4.45 15.54 -1.58
C MET A 190 5.39 15.83 -0.41
N ALA A 191 5.03 15.34 0.76
CA ALA A 191 5.88 15.42 1.94
C ALA A 191 5.86 14.12 2.73
N VAL A 192 6.98 13.81 3.40
CA VAL A 192 7.06 12.81 4.46
C VAL A 192 6.71 13.49 5.77
N VAL A 193 5.70 13.00 6.48
CA VAL A 193 5.24 13.59 7.76
C VAL A 193 5.40 12.64 8.95
N GLY A 194 5.82 11.43 8.71
CA GLY A 194 6.12 10.46 9.77
C GLY A 194 6.88 9.27 9.23
N VAL A 195 7.77 8.73 10.05
CA VAL A 195 8.53 7.53 9.75
C VAL A 195 8.55 6.64 10.99
N SER A 196 8.33 5.37 10.82
CA SER A 196 8.61 4.35 11.83
C SER A 196 9.34 3.19 11.18
N ALA A 197 10.32 2.64 11.88
CA ALA A 197 11.08 1.50 11.40
C ALA A 197 11.06 0.38 12.44
N GLN A 198 10.86 -0.82 11.97
CA GLN A 198 11.07 -2.03 12.74
C GLN A 198 12.38 -2.65 12.28
N ALA A 199 13.38 -2.60 13.17
CA ALA A 199 14.68 -3.17 12.90
C ALA A 199 14.59 -4.68 12.73
N ALA A 200 15.55 -5.24 11.99
CA ALA A 200 15.68 -6.66 11.73
C ALA A 200 17.16 -7.07 11.85
N ALA A 201 17.40 -8.30 12.28
CA ALA A 201 18.72 -8.88 12.27
C ALA A 201 19.20 -9.17 10.82
N PRO A 202 20.51 -9.35 10.60
CA PRO A 202 21.02 -9.85 9.33
C PRO A 202 20.31 -11.15 8.91
N GLY A 203 19.87 -11.23 7.66
CA GLY A 203 19.08 -12.34 7.13
C GLY A 203 17.56 -12.21 7.28
N GLU A 204 17.09 -11.24 8.07
CA GLU A 204 15.67 -10.96 8.25
C GLU A 204 15.20 -9.80 7.35
N THR A 205 13.91 -9.49 7.40
CA THR A 205 13.33 -8.37 6.65
C THR A 205 12.99 -7.22 7.59
N ALA A 206 13.63 -6.09 7.36
CA ALA A 206 13.30 -4.84 8.01
C ALA A 206 12.03 -4.23 7.44
N VAL A 207 11.24 -3.57 8.27
CA VAL A 207 10.01 -2.90 7.87
C VAL A 207 10.13 -1.40 8.14
N VAL A 208 9.89 -0.59 7.10
CA VAL A 208 9.85 0.87 7.22
C VAL A 208 8.49 1.35 6.76
N ASP A 209 7.77 2.00 7.67
CA ASP A 209 6.50 2.66 7.38
C ASP A 209 6.70 4.17 7.33
N MET A 210 6.27 4.78 6.24
CA MET A 210 6.27 6.23 6.08
C MET A 210 4.85 6.73 5.89
N THR A 211 4.56 7.90 6.45
CA THR A 211 3.35 8.63 6.10
C THR A 211 3.69 9.71 5.10
N LEU A 212 3.13 9.59 3.91
CA LEU A 212 3.26 10.54 2.82
C LEU A 212 2.00 11.42 2.73
N VAL A 213 2.16 12.68 2.39
CA VAL A 213 1.06 13.63 2.21
C VAL A 213 1.22 14.33 0.87
N GLY A 214 0.15 14.36 0.05
CA GLY A 214 0.09 15.16 -1.16
C GLY A 214 -0.03 16.65 -0.82
N LEU A 215 0.86 17.49 -1.37
CA LEU A 215 0.84 18.94 -1.15
C LEU A 215 -0.15 19.66 -2.08
N HIS A 216 -0.43 19.05 -3.23
CA HIS A 216 -1.45 19.45 -4.19
C HIS A 216 -1.98 18.21 -4.94
N ALA A 217 -2.79 18.38 -5.97
CA ALA A 217 -3.13 17.27 -6.88
C ALA A 217 -1.89 16.89 -7.70
N LEU A 218 -1.45 15.64 -7.57
CA LEU A 218 -0.24 15.18 -8.25
C LEU A 218 -0.52 14.95 -9.73
N THR A 219 0.39 15.40 -10.58
CA THR A 219 0.32 15.26 -12.03
C THR A 219 1.30 14.23 -12.59
N ARG A 220 2.15 13.67 -11.72
CA ARG A 220 3.18 12.68 -12.06
C ARG A 220 2.96 11.37 -11.31
N ASP A 221 3.31 10.28 -11.96
CA ASP A 221 3.33 8.96 -11.32
C ASP A 221 4.65 8.79 -10.57
N ILE A 222 4.58 8.86 -9.24
CA ILE A 222 5.74 8.90 -8.37
C ILE A 222 5.92 7.54 -7.70
N SER A 223 7.17 7.09 -7.68
CA SER A 223 7.63 5.94 -6.92
C SER A 223 8.56 6.40 -5.78
N THR A 224 8.62 5.59 -4.75
CA THR A 224 9.49 5.78 -3.59
C THR A 224 10.53 4.67 -3.54
N SER A 225 11.75 5.03 -3.14
CA SER A 225 12.87 4.11 -2.91
C SER A 225 13.39 4.33 -1.50
N VAL A 226 13.18 3.36 -0.62
CA VAL A 226 13.82 3.36 0.70
C VAL A 226 15.08 2.52 0.64
N ARG A 227 16.16 3.05 1.21
CA ARG A 227 17.48 2.45 1.19
C ARG A 227 18.05 2.39 2.59
N LEU A 228 18.75 1.31 2.90
CA LEU A 228 19.64 1.20 4.05
C LEU A 228 21.07 1.34 3.56
N VAL A 229 21.76 2.35 4.04
CA VAL A 229 23.07 2.75 3.57
C VAL A 229 24.08 2.58 4.71
N ALA A 230 25.10 1.78 4.49
CA ALA A 230 26.22 1.62 5.43
C ALA A 230 27.07 2.90 5.51
N SER A 231 27.89 3.02 6.53
CA SER A 231 28.77 4.17 6.75
C SER A 231 29.78 4.41 5.60
N ASP A 232 30.10 3.37 4.83
CA ASP A 232 30.96 3.45 3.63
C ASP A 232 30.20 3.88 2.37
N GLY A 233 28.89 4.18 2.47
CA GLY A 233 28.01 4.57 1.36
C GLY A 233 27.44 3.41 0.55
N ARG A 234 27.74 2.16 0.89
CA ARG A 234 27.22 0.98 0.21
C ARG A 234 25.77 0.74 0.62
N TRP A 235 24.92 0.39 -0.35
CA TRP A 235 23.55 0.00 -0.10
C TRP A 235 23.49 -1.43 0.45
N LEU A 236 22.99 -1.57 1.67
CA LEU A 236 22.74 -2.88 2.29
C LEU A 236 21.43 -3.48 1.80
N ALA A 237 20.40 -2.67 1.72
CA ALA A 237 19.09 -3.06 1.21
C ALA A 237 18.41 -1.88 0.51
N ARG A 238 17.55 -2.19 -0.45
CA ARG A 238 16.73 -1.22 -1.17
C ARG A 238 15.38 -1.83 -1.50
N HIS A 239 14.34 -1.00 -1.43
CA HIS A 239 13.01 -1.36 -1.87
C HIS A 239 12.39 -0.19 -2.64
N ASP A 240 12.15 -0.41 -3.92
CA ASP A 240 11.56 0.56 -4.84
C ASP A 240 10.12 0.16 -5.13
N MET A 241 9.19 1.10 -4.98
CA MET A 241 7.80 0.81 -5.25
C MET A 241 6.96 2.07 -5.41
N GLN A 242 5.74 1.91 -5.92
CA GLN A 242 4.72 2.94 -5.82
C GLN A 242 4.20 3.02 -4.38
N PRO A 243 3.86 4.23 -3.88
CA PRO A 243 3.29 4.38 -2.55
C PRO A 243 2.10 3.44 -2.30
N ALA A 244 2.04 2.90 -1.09
CA ALA A 244 1.06 1.91 -0.65
C ALA A 244 1.01 0.66 -1.56
N LEU A 245 2.17 0.18 -2.04
CA LEU A 245 2.26 -0.99 -2.94
C LEU A 245 1.51 -0.79 -4.28
N GLY A 246 1.36 0.47 -4.72
CA GLY A 246 0.60 0.82 -5.91
C GLY A 246 -0.92 0.74 -5.75
N ALA A 247 -1.43 0.44 -4.55
CA ALA A 247 -2.87 0.43 -4.28
C ALA A 247 -3.50 1.82 -4.40
N VAL A 248 -2.69 2.86 -4.22
CA VAL A 248 -3.10 4.26 -4.25
C VAL A 248 -2.19 5.04 -5.21
N PRO A 249 -2.42 4.95 -6.54
CA PRO A 249 -1.59 5.63 -7.53
C PRO A 249 -1.49 7.13 -7.26
N THR A 250 -0.28 7.67 -7.30
CA THR A 250 -0.02 9.09 -6.97
C THR A 250 -0.75 10.06 -7.88
N LEU A 251 -1.02 9.70 -9.14
CA LEU A 251 -1.84 10.49 -10.08
C LEU A 251 -3.28 10.73 -9.60
N LYS A 252 -3.72 10.02 -8.57
CA LYS A 252 -5.05 10.20 -7.95
C LYS A 252 -5.00 10.96 -6.63
N TRP A 253 -3.82 11.39 -6.21
CA TRP A 253 -3.69 12.17 -4.99
C TRP A 253 -4.14 13.59 -5.20
N ILE A 254 -4.85 14.11 -4.22
CA ILE A 254 -5.23 15.52 -4.09
C ILE A 254 -4.49 16.16 -2.93
N ARG A 255 -4.58 17.46 -2.80
CA ARG A 255 -4.01 18.17 -1.64
C ARG A 255 -4.55 17.59 -0.34
N GLY A 256 -3.63 17.18 0.53
CA GLY A 256 -3.95 16.58 1.83
C GLY A 256 -4.21 15.08 1.79
N SER A 257 -4.14 14.42 0.64
CA SER A 257 -4.09 12.94 0.59
C SER A 257 -2.99 12.45 1.52
N ARG A 258 -3.33 11.49 2.40
CA ARG A 258 -2.40 10.94 3.37
C ARG A 258 -2.33 9.43 3.20
N VAL A 259 -1.15 8.92 2.86
CA VAL A 259 -0.92 7.53 2.53
C VAL A 259 0.19 6.97 3.41
N VAL A 260 0.00 5.77 3.94
CA VAL A 260 1.09 5.03 4.57
C VAL A 260 1.73 4.14 3.53
N ASP A 261 3.02 4.38 3.37
CA ASP A 261 3.88 3.64 2.45
C ASP A 261 4.77 2.70 3.25
N ARG A 262 4.67 1.41 2.97
CA ARG A 262 5.41 0.36 3.68
C ARG A 262 6.47 -0.24 2.79
N HIS A 263 7.71 -0.16 3.22
CA HIS A 263 8.84 -0.79 2.57
C HIS A 263 9.34 -2.00 3.35
N LEU A 264 9.59 -3.08 2.62
CA LEU A 264 10.16 -4.33 3.12
C LEU A 264 11.59 -4.44 2.60
N LEU A 265 12.57 -4.41 3.49
CA LEU A 265 13.99 -4.35 3.16
C LEU A 265 14.67 -5.66 3.61
N PRO A 266 14.84 -6.65 2.73
CA PRO A 266 15.56 -7.87 3.05
C PRO A 266 17.02 -7.53 3.40
N MET A 267 17.44 -7.85 4.61
CA MET A 267 18.81 -7.65 5.07
C MET A 267 19.71 -8.79 4.60
N PRO A 268 20.89 -8.51 4.02
CA PRO A 268 21.87 -9.56 3.75
C PRO A 268 22.26 -10.28 5.05
N VAL A 269 22.54 -11.58 4.96
CA VAL A 269 22.92 -12.40 6.13
C VAL A 269 24.27 -11.99 6.75
N ASP A 270 25.10 -11.33 5.95
CA ASP A 270 26.42 -10.81 6.31
C ASP A 270 26.45 -9.28 6.49
N ALA A 271 25.26 -8.65 6.59
CA ALA A 271 25.18 -7.20 6.73
C ALA A 271 25.82 -6.73 8.04
N ASP A 272 26.76 -5.79 7.95
CA ASP A 272 27.16 -4.97 9.09
C ASP A 272 26.12 -3.87 9.28
N VAL A 273 25.33 -3.99 10.33
CA VAL A 273 24.20 -3.08 10.62
C VAL A 273 24.58 -1.95 11.59
N ARG A 274 25.87 -1.79 11.88
CA ARG A 274 26.37 -0.66 12.67
C ARG A 274 26.37 0.61 11.81
N ASP A 275 25.94 1.71 12.40
CA ASP A 275 25.92 3.05 11.75
C ASP A 275 25.19 3.09 10.38
N VAL A 276 24.13 2.30 10.25
CA VAL A 276 23.30 2.29 9.05
C VAL A 276 22.38 3.50 9.05
N GLN A 277 22.31 4.18 7.91
CA GLN A 277 21.40 5.28 7.66
C GLN A 277 20.22 4.81 6.80
N MET A 278 19.02 5.24 7.15
CA MET A 278 17.86 5.10 6.26
C MET A 278 17.72 6.34 5.41
N THR A 279 17.55 6.15 4.11
CA THR A 279 17.31 7.25 3.17
C THR A 279 16.09 6.96 2.29
N LEU A 280 15.45 8.03 1.82
CA LEU A 280 14.33 7.99 0.89
C LEU A 280 14.68 8.79 -0.36
N VAL A 281 14.36 8.23 -1.51
CA VAL A 281 14.28 8.96 -2.78
C VAL A 281 12.86 8.80 -3.32
N ALA A 282 12.25 9.92 -3.71
CA ALA A 282 11.06 9.91 -4.53
C ALA A 282 11.43 10.28 -5.97
N TYR A 283 10.85 9.62 -6.94
CA TYR A 283 11.17 9.83 -8.35
C TYR A 283 9.96 9.57 -9.24
N GLU A 284 9.93 10.25 -10.37
CA GLU A 284 8.94 9.99 -11.39
C GLU A 284 9.19 8.60 -12.00
N ARG A 285 8.16 7.76 -11.95
CA ARG A 285 8.27 6.33 -12.29
C ARG A 285 8.82 6.08 -13.68
N PHE A 286 8.40 6.87 -14.64
CA PHE A 286 8.71 6.65 -16.05
C PHE A 286 9.86 7.51 -16.57
N GLY A 287 10.06 8.70 -16.03
CA GLY A 287 11.16 9.58 -16.40
C GLY A 287 12.40 9.44 -15.52
N LEU A 288 12.28 8.72 -14.39
CA LEU A 288 13.29 8.56 -13.35
C LEU A 288 13.81 9.89 -12.78
N ALA A 289 13.13 11.00 -13.08
CA ALA A 289 13.46 12.29 -12.51
C ALA A 289 13.17 12.28 -11.00
N THR A 290 14.20 12.53 -10.21
CA THR A 290 14.06 12.58 -8.75
C THR A 290 13.32 13.84 -8.32
N LEU A 291 12.50 13.71 -7.27
CA LEU A 291 11.92 14.82 -6.55
C LEU A 291 12.93 15.22 -5.46
N PRO A 292 13.66 16.32 -5.63
CA PRO A 292 14.65 16.73 -4.62
C PRO A 292 13.90 17.14 -3.34
N PRO A 293 14.42 16.80 -2.15
CA PRO A 293 13.96 17.44 -0.93
C PRO A 293 14.26 18.94 -1.02
N MET A 294 13.32 19.77 -0.56
CA MET A 294 13.49 21.23 -0.64
C MET A 294 14.73 21.74 0.10
N ASP A 295 15.26 20.94 1.05
CA ASP A 295 16.38 21.31 1.93
C ASP A 295 17.67 20.49 1.71
N ALA A 296 17.74 19.59 0.74
CA ALA A 296 18.90 18.70 0.60
C ALA A 296 19.57 18.78 -0.78
N ARG A 297 20.91 18.76 -0.73
CA ARG A 297 21.77 18.89 -1.92
C ARG A 297 21.82 17.65 -2.83
N PHE A 298 21.20 16.50 -2.47
CA PHE A 298 21.46 15.21 -3.13
C PHE A 298 20.24 14.35 -3.48
N GLY A 299 19.05 14.89 -3.50
CA GLY A 299 17.87 14.08 -3.90
C GLY A 299 17.47 12.96 -2.93
N GLU A 300 18.24 12.71 -1.87
CA GLU A 300 17.95 11.72 -0.83
C GLU A 300 17.55 12.40 0.47
N VAL A 301 16.47 11.91 1.08
CA VAL A 301 15.99 12.39 2.38
C VAL A 301 16.50 11.44 3.46
N PRO A 302 17.29 11.91 4.43
CA PRO A 302 17.62 11.09 5.59
C PRO A 302 16.35 10.84 6.43
N LEU A 303 15.97 9.58 6.58
CA LEU A 303 14.84 9.18 7.41
C LEU A 303 15.23 8.98 8.88
N GLY A 304 16.51 8.83 9.15
CA GLY A 304 17.09 8.62 10.49
C GLY A 304 18.16 7.54 10.51
N ALA A 305 18.79 7.39 11.67
CA ALA A 305 19.71 6.29 11.90
C ALA A 305 18.91 5.00 12.11
N TRP A 306 19.43 3.90 11.60
CA TRP A 306 18.93 2.57 11.89
C TRP A 306 19.40 2.18 13.30
N SER A 307 18.49 2.01 14.24
CA SER A 307 18.81 1.49 15.57
C SER A 307 18.40 0.01 15.63
N GLN A 308 19.33 -0.85 16.03
CA GLN A 308 18.98 -2.21 16.40
C GLN A 308 18.04 -2.21 17.61
N PRO A 309 17.15 -3.22 17.72
CA PRO A 309 16.30 -3.39 18.89
C PRO A 309 17.10 -3.62 20.17
#